data_4a2bfe0ec969d35a9dd45b497b5ed3e4
#
_entry.id   4a2bfe0ec969d35a9dd45b497b5ed3e4
#
_cell.length_a   1.000
_cell.length_b   1.000
_cell.length_c   1.000
_cell.angle_alpha   90.00
_cell.angle_beta   90.00
_cell.angle_gamma   90.00
#
_symmetry.space_group_name_H-M   'P 1'
#
loop_
_entity.id
_entity.type
_entity.pdbx_description
1 polymer ?
#
loop_
_entity_poly.entity_id
_entity_poly.type
_entity_poly.pdbx_seq_one_letter_code
_entity_poly.pdbx_strand_id
1 'polypeptide(L)'
;RPKGRILFYWGCSEAVRPGQPRVLDLARAAPQEWAGFMQGRATSDRGALSRPGHALWPNEKDRRSFGRDASLVGDHSVSGEGVPPGLKFALSEANDFMPAIALTQSGTPADTLQLSWQAIGPARAYFINAIGSGDGDTVFWSSAEVPEVGMGLMDFASPANVEQWLKEKVLRAPTVTQCAVPKGIFAKAAGAMLRMI
;
A
#
# COMPACT_ATOMS: atom_id res chain seq x y z
N ARG A 1 -18.25 -4.73 24.13
CA ARG A 1 -17.51 -5.44 23.07
C ARG A 1 -17.95 -4.88 21.74
N PRO A 2 -17.05 -4.66 20.77
CA PRO A 2 -17.43 -4.27 19.43
C PRO A 2 -18.39 -5.31 18.84
N LYS A 3 -19.40 -4.83 18.11
CA LYS A 3 -20.35 -5.67 17.39
C LYS A 3 -20.04 -5.58 15.90
N GLY A 4 -20.34 -6.64 15.15
CA GLY A 4 -20.14 -6.69 13.72
C GLY A 4 -19.12 -7.76 13.32
N ARG A 5 -18.87 -7.84 12.01
CA ARG A 5 -17.94 -8.82 11.44
C ARG A 5 -16.93 -8.10 10.57
N ILE A 6 -15.75 -8.69 10.43
CA ILE A 6 -14.82 -8.35 9.36
C ILE A 6 -14.92 -9.44 8.31
N LEU A 7 -15.13 -9.01 7.08
CA LEU A 7 -15.17 -9.85 5.89
C LEU A 7 -13.95 -9.54 5.04
N PHE A 8 -13.09 -10.51 4.83
CA PHE A 8 -11.86 -10.31 4.06
C PHE A 8 -11.88 -11.09 2.76
N TYR A 9 -11.79 -10.37 1.64
CA TYR A 9 -11.71 -10.85 0.28
C TYR A 9 -10.34 -10.55 -0.32
N TRP A 10 -9.91 -11.31 -1.32
CA TRP A 10 -8.63 -11.08 -2.00
C TRP A 10 -8.66 -11.56 -3.46
N GLY A 11 -7.75 -11.02 -4.25
CA GLY A 11 -7.58 -11.34 -5.67
C GLY A 11 -8.30 -10.40 -6.61
N CYS A 12 -7.72 -10.23 -7.79
CA CYS A 12 -8.33 -9.51 -8.90
C CYS A 12 -9.21 -10.46 -9.70
N SER A 13 -10.52 -10.37 -9.51
CA SER A 13 -11.51 -11.21 -10.20
C SER A 13 -12.86 -10.51 -10.25
N GLU A 14 -13.68 -10.80 -11.26
CA GLU A 14 -15.02 -10.22 -11.38
C GLU A 14 -16.01 -10.80 -10.36
N ALA A 15 -15.80 -12.06 -9.99
CA ALA A 15 -16.64 -12.75 -9.01
C ALA A 15 -15.81 -13.13 -7.78
N VAL A 16 -16.48 -13.25 -6.64
CA VAL A 16 -15.88 -13.79 -5.41
C VAL A 16 -15.42 -15.23 -5.65
N ARG A 17 -14.18 -15.52 -5.30
CA ARG A 17 -13.60 -16.86 -5.46
C ARG A 17 -14.06 -17.83 -4.39
N PRO A 18 -14.06 -19.13 -4.66
CA PRO A 18 -14.35 -20.15 -3.63
C PRO A 18 -13.48 -19.98 -2.37
N GLY A 19 -14.05 -20.23 -1.21
CA GLY A 19 -13.37 -20.09 0.08
C GLY A 19 -13.30 -18.67 0.64
N GLN A 20 -13.93 -17.70 -0.02
CA GLN A 20 -14.03 -16.32 0.44
C GLN A 20 -15.47 -15.94 0.81
N PRO A 21 -15.64 -14.98 1.73
CA PRO A 21 -14.60 -14.28 2.51
C PRO A 21 -14.07 -15.12 3.68
N ARG A 22 -12.90 -14.76 4.21
CA ARG A 22 -12.58 -15.04 5.60
C ARG A 22 -13.42 -14.13 6.47
N VAL A 23 -13.97 -14.68 7.56
CA VAL A 23 -14.89 -13.94 8.44
C VAL A 23 -14.36 -13.95 9.86
N LEU A 24 -14.32 -12.76 10.50
CA LEU A 24 -14.04 -12.60 11.92
C LEU A 24 -15.25 -11.96 12.60
N ASP A 25 -15.89 -12.66 13.53
CA ASP A 25 -16.97 -12.13 14.35
C ASP A 25 -16.38 -11.38 15.55
N LEU A 26 -16.52 -10.05 15.55
CA LEU A 26 -15.92 -9.19 16.57
C LEU A 26 -16.51 -9.40 17.97
N ALA A 27 -17.74 -9.89 18.07
CA ALA A 27 -18.37 -10.18 19.36
C ALA A 27 -17.84 -11.44 20.03
N ARG A 28 -17.33 -12.38 19.22
CA ARG A 28 -16.93 -13.72 19.65
C ARG A 28 -15.43 -13.99 19.56
N ALA A 29 -14.75 -13.28 18.68
CA ALA A 29 -13.33 -13.52 18.40
C ALA A 29 -12.44 -13.37 19.64
N ALA A 30 -11.60 -14.35 19.87
CA ALA A 30 -10.53 -14.26 20.85
C ALA A 30 -9.38 -13.37 20.33
N PRO A 31 -8.55 -12.77 21.20
CA PRO A 31 -7.42 -11.95 20.78
C PRO A 31 -6.48 -12.66 19.79
N GLN A 32 -6.28 -13.96 19.94
CA GLN A 32 -5.44 -14.77 19.05
C GLN A 32 -6.05 -14.93 17.66
N GLU A 33 -7.38 -15.06 17.56
CA GLU A 33 -8.10 -15.14 16.29
C GLU A 33 -8.01 -13.80 15.54
N TRP A 34 -8.13 -12.68 16.26
CA TRP A 34 -7.91 -11.36 15.71
C TRP A 34 -6.48 -11.20 15.17
N ALA A 35 -5.48 -11.53 15.99
CA ALA A 35 -4.07 -11.44 15.58
C ALA A 35 -3.80 -12.30 14.34
N GLY A 36 -4.28 -13.54 14.31
CA GLY A 36 -4.13 -14.44 13.17
C GLY A 36 -4.90 -13.96 11.92
N PHE A 37 -6.06 -13.30 12.10
CA PHE A 37 -6.83 -12.76 10.99
C PHE A 37 -6.13 -11.57 10.32
N MET A 38 -5.51 -10.70 11.11
CA MET A 38 -4.78 -9.51 10.65
C MET A 38 -3.32 -9.79 10.33
N GLN A 39 -2.85 -11.01 10.57
CA GLN A 39 -1.47 -11.37 10.27
C GLN A 39 -1.21 -11.22 8.78
N GLY A 40 -0.13 -10.54 8.45
CA GLY A 40 0.31 -10.27 7.11
C GLY A 40 1.81 -9.99 7.05
N ARG A 41 2.28 -9.66 5.87
CA ARG A 41 3.65 -9.24 5.65
C ARG A 41 3.83 -7.81 6.09
N ALA A 42 5.04 -7.49 6.53
CA ALA A 42 5.38 -6.14 6.96
C ALA A 42 6.67 -5.68 6.29
N THR A 43 6.65 -4.44 5.85
CA THR A 43 7.85 -3.71 5.44
C THR A 43 8.67 -3.35 6.67
N SER A 44 9.98 -3.21 6.49
CA SER A 44 10.85 -2.71 7.55
C SER A 44 10.66 -1.20 7.67
N ASP A 45 10.45 -0.70 8.88
CA ASP A 45 10.55 0.72 9.16
C ASP A 45 12.00 1.17 8.92
N ARG A 46 12.21 1.90 7.83
CA ARG A 46 13.49 2.52 7.46
C ARG A 46 13.42 4.04 7.49
N GLY A 47 12.41 4.58 8.16
CA GLY A 47 12.29 6.01 8.40
C GLY A 47 13.56 6.57 9.03
N ALA A 48 13.80 7.86 8.79
CA ALA A 48 14.91 8.57 9.40
C ALA A 48 14.75 8.57 10.93
N LEU A 49 15.70 7.99 11.63
CA LEU A 49 15.70 7.89 13.08
C LEU A 49 16.66 8.92 13.67
N SER A 50 16.18 9.70 14.66
CA SER A 50 17.04 10.55 15.44
C SER A 50 17.99 9.69 16.31
N ARG A 51 19.29 9.82 16.09
CA ARG A 51 20.33 9.12 16.85
C ARG A 51 21.47 10.09 17.18
N PRO A 52 22.17 9.91 18.31
CA PRO A 52 23.38 10.69 18.58
C PRO A 52 24.38 10.65 17.41
N GLY A 53 24.89 11.80 16.99
CA GLY A 53 25.81 11.91 15.86
C GLY A 53 25.16 11.85 14.47
N HIS A 54 23.82 11.83 14.37
CA HIS A 54 23.10 11.88 13.11
C HIS A 54 22.25 13.16 13.01
N ALA A 55 22.32 13.81 11.88
CA ALA A 55 21.41 14.88 11.53
C ALA A 55 20.32 14.34 10.61
N LEU A 56 19.10 14.78 10.84
CA LEU A 56 17.94 14.44 9.99
C LEU A 56 17.59 15.65 9.11
N TRP A 57 17.27 15.35 7.87
CA TRP A 57 16.67 16.33 6.99
C TRP A 57 15.55 15.65 6.15
N PRO A 58 14.38 16.26 6.03
CA PRO A 58 13.92 17.44 6.77
C PRO A 58 13.78 17.18 8.27
N ASN A 59 14.14 18.18 9.08
CA ASN A 59 14.02 18.12 10.54
C ASN A 59 12.71 18.82 11.01
N GLU A 60 12.46 18.84 12.33
CA GLU A 60 11.25 19.45 12.88
C GLU A 60 11.11 20.94 12.59
N LYS A 61 12.22 21.64 12.39
CA LYS A 61 12.24 23.08 12.06
C LYS A 61 11.96 23.31 10.58
N ASP A 62 12.30 22.37 9.72
CA ASP A 62 12.16 22.43 8.26
C ASP A 62 11.05 21.50 7.74
N ARG A 63 9.94 21.45 8.42
CA ARG A 63 8.75 20.68 7.98
C ARG A 63 8.10 21.31 6.75
N ARG A 64 8.82 21.33 5.65
CA ARG A 64 8.27 21.73 4.35
C ARG A 64 7.82 20.48 3.59
N SER A 65 6.59 20.49 3.13
CA SER A 65 6.13 19.51 2.15
C SER A 65 6.75 19.85 0.78
N PHE A 66 7.16 18.82 0.05
CA PHE A 66 7.56 18.99 -1.35
C PHE A 66 6.36 19.40 -2.21
N GLY A 67 6.59 20.31 -3.16
CA GLY A 67 5.59 20.61 -4.18
C GLY A 67 5.29 19.40 -5.05
N ARG A 68 4.16 19.42 -5.75
CA ARG A 68 3.77 18.30 -6.66
C ARG A 68 4.71 18.18 -7.86
N ASP A 69 5.43 19.23 -8.17
CA ASP A 69 6.40 19.39 -9.25
C ASP A 69 7.84 19.26 -8.77
N ALA A 70 8.05 18.88 -7.50
CA ALA A 70 9.38 18.70 -6.97
C ALA A 70 10.10 17.54 -7.68
N SER A 71 11.38 17.71 -7.94
CA SER A 71 12.27 16.71 -8.52
C SER A 71 13.56 16.65 -7.71
N LEU A 72 14.13 15.45 -7.63
CA LEU A 72 15.45 15.20 -7.05
C LEU A 72 16.56 15.21 -8.10
N VAL A 73 16.22 15.39 -9.39
CA VAL A 73 17.22 15.41 -10.48
C VAL A 73 18.13 16.61 -10.36
N GLY A 74 19.44 16.41 -10.44
CA GLY A 74 20.44 17.45 -10.44
C GLY A 74 21.56 17.24 -9.43
N ASP A 75 22.37 18.27 -9.27
CA ASP A 75 23.49 18.30 -8.35
C ASP A 75 23.03 18.63 -6.94
N HIS A 76 23.46 17.83 -5.99
CA HIS A 76 23.19 18.01 -4.57
C HIS A 76 24.46 18.28 -3.80
N SER A 77 24.38 19.13 -2.81
CA SER A 77 25.46 19.34 -1.83
C SER A 77 24.88 19.33 -0.43
N VAL A 78 25.55 18.66 0.48
CA VAL A 78 25.21 18.64 1.90
C VAL A 78 26.27 19.42 2.67
N SER A 79 25.83 20.41 3.44
CA SER A 79 26.69 21.22 4.26
C SER A 79 26.11 21.40 5.67
N GLY A 80 26.95 21.57 6.66
CA GLY A 80 26.54 21.78 8.04
C GLY A 80 27.65 21.43 9.02
N GLU A 81 27.40 21.68 10.28
CA GLU A 81 28.34 21.30 11.35
C GLU A 81 28.49 19.77 11.40
N GLY A 82 29.74 19.27 11.39
CA GLY A 82 30.03 17.85 11.39
C GLY A 82 29.88 17.12 10.04
N VAL A 83 29.47 17.84 8.98
CA VAL A 83 29.41 17.26 7.64
C VAL A 83 30.79 17.35 6.97
N PRO A 84 31.30 16.25 6.38
CA PRO A 84 32.58 16.29 5.67
C PRO A 84 32.56 17.33 4.54
N PRO A 85 33.62 18.12 4.37
CA PRO A 85 33.71 19.05 3.25
C PRO A 85 33.60 18.33 1.92
N GLY A 86 32.76 18.83 1.00
CA GLY A 86 32.64 18.30 -0.34
C GLY A 86 31.72 17.10 -0.49
N LEU A 87 30.82 16.82 0.47
CA LEU A 87 29.74 15.84 0.27
C LEU A 87 28.81 16.35 -0.83
N LYS A 88 29.07 15.88 -2.04
CA LYS A 88 28.33 16.24 -3.25
C LYS A 88 28.00 14.96 -4.02
N PHE A 89 26.84 14.95 -4.65
CA PHE A 89 26.38 13.87 -5.52
C PHE A 89 25.38 14.41 -6.54
N ALA A 90 25.18 13.67 -7.62
CA ALA A 90 24.16 13.96 -8.62
C ALA A 90 23.13 12.84 -8.65
N LEU A 91 21.88 13.19 -8.81
CA LEU A 91 20.78 12.26 -9.04
C LEU A 91 20.24 12.42 -10.45
N SER A 92 19.98 11.30 -11.10
CA SER A 92 19.36 11.22 -12.42
C SER A 92 17.87 10.94 -12.31
N GLU A 93 17.15 10.97 -13.43
CA GLU A 93 15.73 10.62 -13.52
C GLU A 93 15.41 9.23 -12.93
N ALA A 94 16.35 8.29 -12.97
CA ALA A 94 16.19 6.96 -12.39
C ALA A 94 16.09 6.99 -10.85
N ASN A 95 16.48 8.08 -10.21
CA ASN A 95 16.47 8.28 -8.77
C ASN A 95 15.50 9.38 -8.33
N ASP A 96 14.69 9.88 -9.25
CA ASP A 96 13.69 10.91 -8.94
C ASP A 96 12.48 10.33 -8.19
N PHE A 97 11.60 11.21 -7.75
CA PHE A 97 10.32 10.81 -7.19
C PHE A 97 9.52 10.00 -8.21
N MET A 98 8.86 8.94 -7.74
CA MET A 98 7.95 8.19 -8.59
C MET A 98 6.75 9.07 -8.98
N PRO A 99 6.33 9.06 -10.26
CA PRO A 99 5.10 9.71 -10.66
C PRO A 99 3.89 9.18 -9.88
N ALA A 100 2.91 10.05 -9.66
CA ALA A 100 1.64 9.65 -9.04
C ALA A 100 0.93 8.59 -9.89
N ILE A 101 0.31 7.62 -9.24
CA ILE A 101 -0.49 6.60 -9.92
C ILE A 101 -1.80 7.24 -10.37
N ALA A 102 -2.01 7.35 -11.68
CA ALA A 102 -3.28 7.78 -12.28
C ALA A 102 -4.24 6.59 -12.34
N LEU A 103 -4.91 6.30 -11.22
CA LEU A 103 -5.87 5.21 -11.12
C LEU A 103 -7.23 5.63 -11.69
N THR A 104 -7.74 4.87 -12.65
CA THR A 104 -9.08 5.00 -13.19
C THR A 104 -9.96 3.88 -12.64
N GLN A 105 -11.17 4.24 -12.24
CA GLN A 105 -12.17 3.31 -11.73
C GLN A 105 -13.44 3.41 -12.56
N SER A 106 -14.04 2.26 -12.90
CA SER A 106 -15.37 2.16 -13.51
C SER A 106 -16.21 1.09 -12.81
N GLY A 107 -17.51 1.18 -12.94
CA GLY A 107 -18.47 0.34 -12.23
C GLY A 107 -18.97 0.97 -10.93
N THR A 108 -19.75 0.23 -10.16
CA THR A 108 -20.34 0.67 -8.88
C THR A 108 -19.97 -0.31 -7.75
N PRO A 109 -20.09 0.08 -6.49
CA PRO A 109 -19.86 -0.84 -5.35
C PRO A 109 -20.76 -2.07 -5.34
N ALA A 110 -21.93 -2.02 -6.01
CA ALA A 110 -22.86 -3.14 -6.15
C ALA A 110 -22.47 -4.11 -7.27
N ASP A 111 -21.64 -3.64 -8.20
CA ASP A 111 -21.15 -4.41 -9.33
C ASP A 111 -19.65 -4.70 -9.17
N THR A 112 -19.03 -5.24 -10.22
CA THR A 112 -17.58 -5.34 -10.32
C THR A 112 -16.99 -3.96 -10.54
N LEU A 113 -16.02 -3.57 -9.69
CA LEU A 113 -15.23 -2.37 -9.93
C LEU A 113 -14.01 -2.74 -10.77
N GLN A 114 -13.92 -2.12 -11.94
CA GLN A 114 -12.75 -2.27 -12.81
C GLN A 114 -11.76 -1.15 -12.50
N LEU A 115 -10.56 -1.53 -12.11
CA LEU A 115 -9.45 -0.63 -11.83
C LEU A 115 -8.46 -0.71 -12.98
N SER A 116 -8.00 0.43 -13.46
CA SER A 116 -6.95 0.49 -14.48
C SER A 116 -6.03 1.68 -14.24
N TRP A 117 -4.78 1.54 -14.65
CA TRP A 117 -3.77 2.59 -14.51
C TRP A 117 -2.73 2.46 -15.63
N GLN A 118 -1.93 3.49 -15.82
CA GLN A 118 -0.78 3.42 -16.71
C GLN A 118 0.43 2.84 -15.98
N ALA A 119 1.20 2.03 -16.67
CA ALA A 119 2.45 1.52 -16.12
C ALA A 119 3.40 2.67 -15.80
N ILE A 120 3.98 2.61 -14.62
CA ILE A 120 4.97 3.59 -14.15
C ILE A 120 6.35 2.96 -14.34
N GLY A 121 7.21 3.61 -15.14
CA GLY A 121 8.51 3.07 -15.52
C GLY A 121 9.37 2.59 -14.34
N PRO A 122 9.55 3.38 -13.27
CA PRO A 122 10.31 2.97 -12.08
C PRO A 122 9.61 1.94 -11.19
N ALA A 123 8.30 1.69 -11.34
CA ALA A 123 7.57 0.78 -10.47
C ALA A 123 8.09 -0.66 -10.62
N ARG A 124 8.29 -1.33 -9.51
CA ARG A 124 8.74 -2.73 -9.47
C ARG A 124 7.61 -3.70 -9.20
N ALA A 125 6.54 -3.23 -8.60
CA ALA A 125 5.34 -3.99 -8.29
C ALA A 125 4.20 -3.04 -7.94
N TYR A 126 2.97 -3.57 -7.85
CA TYR A 126 1.81 -2.85 -7.34
C TYR A 126 1.09 -3.67 -6.28
N PHE A 127 0.48 -2.98 -5.35
CA PHE A 127 -0.46 -3.56 -4.40
C PHE A 127 -1.65 -2.62 -4.22
N ILE A 128 -2.85 -3.18 -4.19
CA ILE A 128 -4.08 -2.41 -4.00
C ILE A 128 -4.83 -3.03 -2.82
N ASN A 129 -5.36 -2.20 -1.95
CA ASN A 129 -6.31 -2.63 -0.95
C ASN A 129 -7.48 -1.66 -0.84
N ALA A 130 -8.59 -2.15 -0.32
CA ALA A 130 -9.75 -1.33 -0.03
C ALA A 130 -10.40 -1.76 1.28
N ILE A 131 -10.98 -0.78 1.96
CA ILE A 131 -11.75 -0.96 3.18
C ILE A 131 -13.06 -0.19 3.05
N GLY A 132 -14.16 -0.83 3.40
CA GLY A 132 -15.47 -0.21 3.46
C GLY A 132 -16.27 -0.75 4.64
N SER A 133 -17.23 0.02 5.15
CA SER A 133 -18.08 -0.38 6.25
C SER A 133 -19.53 -0.06 5.98
N GLY A 134 -20.43 -0.97 6.36
CA GLY A 134 -21.88 -0.81 6.27
C GLY A 134 -22.61 -1.99 6.90
N ASP A 135 -23.84 -1.76 7.35
CA ASP A 135 -24.70 -2.75 8.00
C ASP A 135 -24.03 -3.50 9.17
N GLY A 136 -23.12 -2.84 9.89
CA GLY A 136 -22.40 -3.43 11.02
C GLY A 136 -21.21 -4.31 10.62
N ASP A 137 -20.95 -4.52 9.35
CA ASP A 137 -19.80 -5.25 8.84
C ASP A 137 -18.71 -4.29 8.31
N THR A 138 -17.46 -4.72 8.41
CA THR A 138 -16.32 -4.08 7.76
C THR A 138 -15.76 -5.03 6.71
N VAL A 139 -15.64 -4.56 5.49
CA VAL A 139 -15.12 -5.32 4.37
C VAL A 139 -13.71 -4.88 4.06
N PHE A 140 -12.76 -5.82 4.06
CA PHE A 140 -11.41 -5.67 3.53
C PHE A 140 -11.30 -6.40 2.21
N TRP A 141 -10.59 -5.81 1.29
CA TRP A 141 -10.20 -6.47 0.04
C TRP A 141 -8.76 -6.08 -0.33
N SER A 142 -8.04 -7.00 -0.94
CA SER A 142 -6.73 -6.73 -1.52
C SER A 142 -6.54 -7.38 -2.88
N SER A 143 -5.62 -6.83 -3.67
CA SER A 143 -5.24 -7.35 -4.99
C SER A 143 -4.33 -8.58 -4.94
N ALA A 144 -3.89 -9.02 -3.76
CA ALA A 144 -3.08 -10.21 -3.61
C ALA A 144 -3.83 -11.46 -4.06
N GLU A 145 -3.14 -12.46 -4.58
CA GLU A 145 -3.74 -13.76 -4.94
C GLU A 145 -3.84 -14.71 -3.72
N VAL A 146 -3.30 -14.30 -2.59
CA VAL A 146 -3.28 -15.00 -1.31
C VAL A 146 -3.91 -14.11 -0.23
N PRO A 147 -4.37 -14.67 0.91
CA PRO A 147 -4.91 -13.86 1.99
C PRO A 147 -3.85 -12.92 2.59
N GLU A 148 -3.82 -11.68 2.14
CA GLU A 148 -2.92 -10.62 2.61
C GLU A 148 -3.69 -9.32 2.73
N VAL A 149 -3.94 -8.87 3.95
CA VAL A 149 -4.69 -7.63 4.21
C VAL A 149 -3.90 -6.39 3.78
N GLY A 150 -2.58 -6.47 3.84
CA GLY A 150 -1.68 -5.43 3.34
C GLY A 150 -1.45 -4.26 4.29
N MET A 151 -1.88 -4.34 5.53
CA MET A 151 -1.69 -3.25 6.50
C MET A 151 -0.20 -2.97 6.79
N GLY A 152 0.65 -3.98 6.68
CA GLY A 152 2.09 -3.84 6.87
C GLY A 152 2.88 -3.51 5.60
N LEU A 153 2.22 -3.36 4.45
CA LEU A 153 2.88 -3.12 3.15
C LEU A 153 2.99 -1.63 2.79
N MET A 154 2.74 -0.73 3.73
CA MET A 154 2.56 0.69 3.48
C MET A 154 3.86 1.51 3.51
N ASP A 155 4.98 0.88 3.77
CA ASP A 155 6.29 1.50 3.89
C ASP A 155 7.28 0.90 2.89
N PHE A 156 8.56 1.22 3.03
CA PHE A 156 9.62 0.79 2.13
C PHE A 156 9.79 -0.73 2.11
N ALA A 157 9.49 -1.36 0.98
CA ALA A 157 9.82 -2.75 0.72
C ALA A 157 11.22 -2.86 0.11
N SER A 158 12.10 -3.67 0.71
CA SER A 158 13.42 -3.94 0.13
C SER A 158 13.28 -4.65 -1.22
N PRO A 159 14.25 -4.53 -2.15
CA PRO A 159 14.23 -5.27 -3.40
C PRO A 159 14.01 -6.77 -3.23
N ALA A 160 14.65 -7.38 -2.23
CA ALA A 160 14.47 -8.80 -1.93
C ALA A 160 13.04 -9.13 -1.50
N ASN A 161 12.42 -8.27 -0.66
CA ASN A 161 11.02 -8.46 -0.28
C ASN A 161 10.08 -8.32 -1.48
N VAL A 162 10.32 -7.35 -2.36
CA VAL A 162 9.51 -7.19 -3.58
C VAL A 162 9.59 -8.44 -4.45
N GLU A 163 10.79 -8.97 -4.70
CA GLU A 163 10.98 -10.19 -5.48
C GLU A 163 10.30 -11.41 -4.84
N GLN A 164 10.45 -11.57 -3.53
CA GLN A 164 9.81 -12.65 -2.79
C GLN A 164 8.28 -12.54 -2.87
N TRP A 165 7.72 -11.37 -2.62
CA TRP A 165 6.28 -11.17 -2.58
C TRP A 165 5.62 -11.19 -3.96
N LEU A 166 6.37 -10.91 -5.03
CA LEU A 166 5.94 -11.19 -6.40
C LEU A 166 5.81 -12.70 -6.64
N LYS A 167 6.82 -13.49 -6.24
CA LYS A 167 6.78 -14.97 -6.32
C LYS A 167 5.64 -15.56 -5.51
N GLU A 168 5.38 -15.02 -4.34
CA GLU A 168 4.27 -15.41 -3.46
C GLU A 168 2.90 -14.89 -3.91
N LYS A 169 2.85 -14.12 -5.00
CA LYS A 169 1.63 -13.51 -5.56
C LYS A 169 0.91 -12.58 -4.57
N VAL A 170 1.65 -11.97 -3.67
CA VAL A 170 1.18 -10.88 -2.80
C VAL A 170 1.12 -9.57 -3.57
N LEU A 171 2.19 -9.29 -4.31
CA LEU A 171 2.29 -8.12 -5.16
C LEU A 171 1.92 -8.46 -6.61
N ARG A 172 1.47 -7.45 -7.33
CA ARG A 172 1.20 -7.51 -8.77
C ARG A 172 2.45 -7.12 -9.54
N ALA A 173 2.72 -7.84 -10.63
CA ALA A 173 3.84 -7.50 -11.51
C ALA A 173 3.71 -6.08 -12.09
N PRO A 174 4.81 -5.36 -12.34
CA PRO A 174 4.77 -3.98 -12.85
C PRO A 174 4.16 -3.87 -14.25
N THR A 175 4.05 -4.97 -14.99
CA THR A 175 3.39 -5.05 -16.29
C THR A 175 1.86 -5.19 -16.20
N VAL A 176 1.32 -5.46 -15.02
CA VAL A 176 -0.12 -5.56 -14.79
C VAL A 176 -0.67 -4.17 -14.51
N THR A 177 -1.63 -3.74 -15.31
CA THR A 177 -2.23 -2.39 -15.25
C THR A 177 -3.74 -2.41 -15.07
N GLN A 178 -4.29 -3.56 -14.71
CA GLN A 178 -5.73 -3.74 -14.48
C GLN A 178 -5.98 -4.70 -13.31
N CYS A 179 -7.08 -4.47 -12.62
CA CYS A 179 -7.55 -5.33 -11.53
C CYS A 179 -9.07 -5.17 -11.37
N ALA A 180 -9.79 -6.27 -11.32
CA ALA A 180 -11.21 -6.27 -10.99
C ALA A 180 -11.40 -6.51 -9.49
N VAL A 181 -12.18 -5.66 -8.83
CA VAL A 181 -12.68 -5.91 -7.47
C VAL A 181 -13.96 -6.72 -7.58
N PRO A 182 -14.11 -7.86 -6.87
CA PRO A 182 -15.23 -8.77 -7.05
C PRO A 182 -16.57 -8.09 -6.84
N LYS A 183 -17.55 -8.49 -7.68
CA LYS A 183 -18.90 -7.99 -7.65
C LYS A 183 -19.52 -8.02 -6.25
N GLY A 184 -20.10 -6.89 -5.86
CA GLY A 184 -20.99 -6.77 -4.72
C GLY A 184 -20.34 -6.82 -3.33
N ILE A 185 -19.02 -6.99 -3.22
CA ILE A 185 -18.36 -7.08 -1.90
C ILE A 185 -18.50 -5.79 -1.09
N PHE A 186 -18.65 -4.65 -1.76
CA PHE A 186 -18.88 -3.34 -1.14
C PHE A 186 -20.31 -2.81 -1.32
N ALA A 187 -21.26 -3.65 -1.76
CA ALA A 187 -22.64 -3.19 -2.04
C ALA A 187 -23.35 -2.57 -0.83
N LYS A 188 -23.00 -3.00 0.38
CA LYS A 188 -23.57 -2.49 1.63
C LYS A 188 -22.75 -1.40 2.29
N ALA A 189 -21.58 -1.08 1.77
CA ALA A 189 -20.73 -0.04 2.31
C ALA A 189 -21.28 1.34 1.93
N ALA A 190 -21.33 2.26 2.88
CA ALA A 190 -21.66 3.67 2.63
C ALA A 190 -20.59 4.35 1.75
N GLY A 191 -19.39 3.78 1.70
CA GLY A 191 -18.25 4.15 0.88
C GLY A 191 -17.12 3.18 1.13
N ALA A 192 -16.18 3.11 0.21
CA ALA A 192 -14.97 2.35 0.36
C ALA A 192 -13.74 3.24 0.08
N MET A 193 -12.76 3.17 0.96
CA MET A 193 -11.46 3.79 0.74
C MET A 193 -10.56 2.79 0.03
N LEU A 194 -10.08 3.17 -1.15
CA LEU A 194 -9.13 2.39 -1.92
C LEU A 194 -7.76 3.03 -1.83
N ARG A 195 -6.75 2.22 -1.67
CA ARG A 195 -5.35 2.63 -1.64
C ARG A 195 -4.53 1.75 -2.59
N MET A 196 -3.65 2.40 -3.34
CA MET A 196 -2.72 1.74 -4.25
C MET A 196 -1.30 2.24 -3.97
N ILE A 197 -0.38 1.34 -3.97
CA ILE A 197 1.06 1.58 -3.84
C ILE A 197 1.81 0.85 -4.94
#